data_35241ab34f9bec44d5ca83af05c0426c
#
_entry.id   35241ab34f9bec44d5ca83af05c0426c
#
_cell.length_a   1.000
_cell.length_b   1.000
_cell.length_c   1.000
_cell.angle_alpha   90.00
_cell.angle_beta   90.00
_cell.angle_gamma   90.00
#
_symmetry.space_group_name_H-M   'P 1'
#
loop_
_entity.id
_entity.type
_entity.pdbx_description
1 polymer ?
#
loop_
_entity_poly.entity_id
_entity_poly.type
_entity_poly.pdbx_seq_one_letter_code
_entity_poly.pdbx_strand_id
1 'polypeptide(L)'
;AEDIAYILKQMRRAIVVGERTVGGALDLQKLRIGQSDFFLTVPVSRSLGPLGWGDQTWEGSGVLPCVGTTAEQALEQALAILALRRALPGVIRGLREALQDYYTQVDRVPALLHHLESMDLSSVVSEEDLVTKLNAGLQAVSEDPRLVVRTVTSKETSSGPKAGTKDPLEETPAVPRDENAQRALVDSVFQVSVLPGSVGYLRFDRFVDASVLRTLAPYILKQVWEPL
;
A
#
# COMPACT_ATOMS: atom_id res chain seq x y z
N ALA A 1 10.14 11.20 31.60
CA ALA A 1 9.79 10.52 30.34
C ALA A 1 8.99 11.41 29.39
N GLU A 2 8.02 12.18 29.88
CA GLU A 2 7.19 13.09 29.08
C GLU A 2 8.01 14.14 28.34
N ASP A 3 9.00 14.76 29.00
CA ASP A 3 9.90 15.75 28.39
C ASP A 3 10.54 15.26 27.12
N ILE A 4 11.10 14.04 27.17
CA ILE A 4 11.78 13.43 26.01
C ILE A 4 10.79 13.20 24.89
N ALA A 5 9.63 12.61 25.17
CA ALA A 5 8.59 12.35 24.18
C ALA A 5 8.11 13.65 23.53
N TYR A 6 7.85 14.68 24.34
CA TYR A 6 7.41 15.99 23.87
C TYR A 6 8.47 16.63 22.96
N ILE A 7 9.72 16.74 23.43
CA ILE A 7 10.84 17.35 22.70
C ILE A 7 11.07 16.67 21.35
N LEU A 8 11.20 15.33 21.36
CA LEU A 8 11.48 14.57 20.14
C LEU A 8 10.34 14.66 19.12
N LYS A 9 9.08 14.68 19.61
CA LYS A 9 7.91 14.87 18.75
C LYS A 9 7.89 16.27 18.14
N GLN A 10 8.09 17.32 18.95
CA GLN A 10 8.11 18.72 18.46
C GLN A 10 9.22 18.96 17.44
N MET A 11 10.38 18.37 17.66
CA MET A 11 11.51 18.42 16.73
C MET A 11 11.35 17.50 15.51
N ARG A 12 10.25 16.75 15.41
CA ARG A 12 10.02 15.73 14.36
C ARG A 12 11.15 14.70 14.25
N ARG A 13 11.82 14.40 15.37
CA ARG A 13 12.96 13.47 15.45
C ARG A 13 12.52 12.04 15.80
N ALA A 14 11.30 11.86 16.33
CA ALA A 14 10.74 10.55 16.66
C ALA A 14 9.24 10.50 16.37
N ILE A 15 8.75 9.28 16.11
CA ILE A 15 7.33 8.92 16.16
C ILE A 15 7.06 8.43 17.58
N VAL A 16 6.14 9.08 18.27
CA VAL A 16 5.69 8.68 19.59
C VAL A 16 4.54 7.68 19.44
N VAL A 17 4.69 6.49 20.01
CA VAL A 17 3.71 5.40 19.94
C VAL A 17 3.26 5.05 21.36
N GLY A 18 1.96 4.89 21.58
CA GLY A 18 1.43 4.49 22.87
C GLY A 18 0.18 5.28 23.27
N GLU A 19 0.03 5.53 24.54
CA GLU A 19 -1.07 6.28 25.12
C GLU A 19 -0.70 7.74 25.36
N ARG A 20 -1.72 8.58 25.54
CA ARG A 20 -1.52 9.94 26.02
C ARG A 20 -0.94 9.92 27.44
N THR A 21 0.09 10.71 27.69
CA THR A 21 0.70 10.83 29.02
C THR A 21 -0.15 11.70 29.96
N VAL A 22 0.18 11.70 31.24
CA VAL A 22 -0.62 12.36 32.29
C VAL A 22 -0.57 13.88 32.21
N GLY A 23 0.56 14.46 31.83
CA GLY A 23 0.70 15.91 31.72
C GLY A 23 1.33 16.57 32.92
N GLY A 24 2.47 16.08 33.35
CA GLY A 24 3.25 16.66 34.44
C GLY A 24 4.47 17.45 33.94
N ALA A 25 4.29 18.69 33.53
CA ALA A 25 5.36 19.59 33.12
C ALA A 25 5.92 20.46 34.25
N LEU A 26 5.26 20.47 35.39
CA LEU A 26 5.67 21.22 36.57
C LEU A 26 6.38 20.33 37.59
N ASP A 27 7.47 20.82 38.14
CA ASP A 27 8.11 20.23 39.32
C ASP A 27 7.49 20.84 40.58
N LEU A 28 6.91 19.97 41.40
CA LEU A 28 6.15 20.35 42.58
C LEU A 28 6.95 20.05 43.84
N GLN A 29 7.14 21.05 44.71
CA GLN A 29 7.78 20.88 46.00
C GLN A 29 6.76 21.04 47.12
N LYS A 30 6.82 20.16 48.13
CA LYS A 30 6.06 20.26 49.36
C LYS A 30 6.87 21.01 50.40
N LEU A 31 6.35 22.16 50.84
CA LEU A 31 6.97 22.99 51.87
C LEU A 31 6.10 22.94 53.14
N ARG A 32 6.71 22.65 54.30
CA ARG A 32 6.01 22.68 55.59
C ARG A 32 5.78 24.11 56.00
N ILE A 33 4.53 24.43 56.46
CA ILE A 33 4.17 25.75 56.88
C ILE A 33 4.50 25.92 58.38
N GLY A 34 5.60 26.57 58.65
CA GLY A 34 6.09 26.77 60.04
C GLY A 34 6.31 25.45 60.77
N GLN A 35 5.82 25.40 62.02
CA GLN A 35 5.89 24.15 62.83
C GLN A 35 4.53 23.40 62.85
N SER A 36 3.62 23.74 61.97
CA SER A 36 2.32 23.07 61.83
C SER A 36 2.40 21.76 61.03
N ASP A 37 1.35 20.96 61.09
CA ASP A 37 1.21 19.75 60.26
C ASP A 37 0.70 20.01 58.85
N PHE A 38 0.59 21.28 58.46
CA PHE A 38 0.18 21.69 57.12
C PHE A 38 1.35 21.81 56.17
N PHE A 39 1.11 21.42 54.91
CA PHE A 39 2.07 21.53 53.81
C PHE A 39 1.47 22.35 52.68
N LEU A 40 2.31 23.18 52.08
CA LEU A 40 2.00 23.90 50.86
C LEU A 40 2.69 23.16 49.70
N THR A 41 1.95 22.81 48.67
CA THR A 41 2.54 22.29 47.41
C THR A 41 2.72 23.46 46.45
N VAL A 42 3.95 23.71 46.02
CA VAL A 42 4.33 24.85 45.18
C VAL A 42 4.99 24.37 43.93
N PRO A 43 4.59 24.84 42.72
CA PRO A 43 5.36 24.64 41.53
C PRO A 43 6.65 25.48 41.59
N VAL A 44 7.81 24.83 41.60
CA VAL A 44 9.13 25.47 41.72
C VAL A 44 9.88 25.59 40.40
N SER A 45 9.55 24.73 39.43
CA SER A 45 10.06 24.79 38.09
C SER A 45 9.06 24.21 37.09
N ARG A 46 9.27 24.51 35.83
CA ARG A 46 8.52 23.89 34.73
C ARG A 46 9.45 23.48 33.58
N SER A 47 9.11 22.41 32.94
CA SER A 47 9.80 22.00 31.69
C SER A 47 9.39 22.90 30.52
N LEU A 48 10.36 23.33 29.75
CA LEU A 48 10.16 24.16 28.56
C LEU A 48 10.34 23.32 27.28
N GLY A 49 9.51 23.58 26.31
CA GLY A 49 9.67 22.96 24.99
C GLY A 49 10.86 23.53 24.22
N PRO A 50 11.32 22.83 23.16
CA PRO A 50 12.50 23.20 22.38
C PRO A 50 12.37 24.52 21.61
N LEU A 51 11.15 25.04 21.46
CA LEU A 51 10.85 26.29 20.74
C LEU A 51 10.82 27.53 21.63
N GLY A 52 11.25 27.40 22.91
CA GLY A 52 11.31 28.51 23.86
C GLY A 52 10.01 28.75 24.63
N TRP A 53 9.84 29.97 25.16
CA TRP A 53 8.74 30.40 26.04
C TRP A 53 7.38 30.49 25.32
N GLY A 54 7.11 29.71 24.28
CA GLY A 54 5.78 29.62 23.68
C GLY A 54 4.77 28.94 24.59
N ASP A 55 3.50 29.29 24.46
CA ASP A 55 2.38 28.85 25.30
C ASP A 55 2.04 27.36 25.27
N GLN A 56 2.78 26.56 24.53
CA GLN A 56 2.51 25.13 24.39
C GLN A 56 3.37 24.31 25.33
N THR A 57 2.81 23.99 26.46
CA THR A 57 3.30 23.00 27.41
C THR A 57 2.35 21.78 27.37
N TRP A 58 2.84 20.63 27.82
CA TRP A 58 2.00 19.44 28.02
C TRP A 58 1.37 19.38 29.43
N GLU A 59 1.54 20.43 30.25
CA GLU A 59 0.94 20.48 31.60
C GLU A 59 -0.58 20.30 31.52
N GLY A 60 -1.11 19.36 32.30
CA GLY A 60 -2.52 19.03 32.40
C GLY A 60 -3.13 18.38 31.12
N SER A 61 -2.46 18.50 29.98
CA SER A 61 -2.94 17.93 28.69
C SER A 61 -2.27 16.62 28.30
N GLY A 62 -1.05 16.41 28.80
CA GLY A 62 -0.20 15.27 28.41
C GLY A 62 0.35 15.36 26.98
N VAL A 63 1.26 14.48 26.69
CA VAL A 63 1.82 14.31 25.33
C VAL A 63 0.95 13.33 24.56
N LEU A 64 0.30 13.82 23.50
CA LEU A 64 -0.48 12.98 22.61
C LEU A 64 0.46 12.18 21.70
N PRO A 65 0.34 10.85 21.60
CA PRO A 65 1.18 10.04 20.70
C PRO A 65 0.87 10.39 19.23
N CYS A 66 1.82 10.05 18.34
CA CYS A 66 1.61 10.10 16.90
C CYS A 66 0.78 8.90 16.45
N VAL A 67 0.97 7.76 17.12
CA VAL A 67 0.21 6.53 16.90
C VAL A 67 -0.34 6.07 18.24
N GLY A 68 -1.67 6.15 18.38
CA GLY A 68 -2.38 5.74 19.60
C GLY A 68 -2.52 4.22 19.64
N THR A 69 -2.10 3.62 20.77
CA THR A 69 -2.27 2.20 21.08
C THR A 69 -2.12 2.01 22.59
N THR A 70 -2.46 0.83 23.11
CA THR A 70 -2.27 0.55 24.53
C THR A 70 -0.79 0.44 24.91
N ALA A 71 -0.46 0.65 26.19
CA ALA A 71 0.92 0.55 26.66
C ALA A 71 1.53 -0.85 26.39
N GLU A 72 0.74 -1.91 26.50
CA GLU A 72 1.16 -3.30 26.24
C GLU A 72 1.48 -3.53 24.75
N GLN A 73 0.76 -2.89 23.85
CA GLN A 73 0.93 -3.06 22.40
C GLN A 73 1.92 -2.07 21.79
N ALA A 74 2.35 -1.04 22.56
CA ALA A 74 3.17 0.06 22.05
C ALA A 74 4.50 -0.42 21.43
N LEU A 75 5.17 -1.39 22.05
CA LEU A 75 6.42 -1.94 21.52
C LEU A 75 6.21 -2.70 20.22
N GLU A 76 5.20 -3.56 20.16
CA GLU A 76 4.86 -4.34 18.96
C GLU A 76 4.53 -3.40 17.80
N GLN A 77 3.69 -2.39 18.03
CA GLN A 77 3.33 -1.39 17.04
C GLN A 77 4.55 -0.58 16.57
N ALA A 78 5.44 -0.19 17.48
CA ALA A 78 6.66 0.53 17.13
C ALA A 78 7.61 -0.33 16.27
N LEU A 79 7.72 -1.63 16.57
CA LEU A 79 8.52 -2.58 15.79
C LEU A 79 7.92 -2.79 14.39
N ALA A 80 6.59 -2.88 14.28
CA ALA A 80 5.89 -2.97 12.99
C ALA A 80 6.16 -1.73 12.11
N ILE A 81 6.06 -0.54 12.67
CA ILE A 81 6.39 0.72 11.96
C ILE A 81 7.85 0.72 11.50
N LEU A 82 8.77 0.26 12.35
CA LEU A 82 10.19 0.17 12.01
C LEU A 82 10.45 -0.83 10.88
N ALA A 83 9.79 -1.98 10.91
CA ALA A 83 9.87 -2.99 9.85
C ALA A 83 9.36 -2.44 8.51
N LEU A 84 8.19 -1.80 8.52
CA LEU A 84 7.63 -1.14 7.35
C LEU A 84 8.60 -0.10 6.78
N ARG A 85 9.16 0.78 7.61
CA ARG A 85 10.10 1.80 7.17
C ARG A 85 11.38 1.23 6.57
N ARG A 86 11.87 0.11 7.07
CA ARG A 86 13.01 -0.61 6.48
C ARG A 86 12.66 -1.20 5.12
N ALA A 87 11.42 -1.62 4.91
CA ALA A 87 10.95 -2.18 3.65
C ALA A 87 10.68 -1.09 2.57
N LEU A 88 10.36 0.16 2.95
CA LEU A 88 9.98 1.23 2.02
C LEU A 88 10.92 1.39 0.81
N PRO A 89 12.27 1.44 0.97
CA PRO A 89 13.15 1.61 -0.19
C PRO A 89 13.03 0.45 -1.20
N GLY A 90 12.80 -0.77 -0.70
CA GLY A 90 12.55 -1.94 -1.54
C GLY A 90 11.21 -1.85 -2.28
N VAL A 91 10.15 -1.44 -1.58
CA VAL A 91 8.82 -1.25 -2.18
C VAL A 91 8.85 -0.19 -3.28
N ILE A 92 9.46 0.96 -3.02
CA ILE A 92 9.57 2.05 -4.02
C ILE A 92 10.41 1.60 -5.21
N ARG A 93 11.50 0.87 -5.00
CA ARG A 93 12.31 0.33 -6.09
C ARG A 93 11.51 -0.63 -6.95
N GLY A 94 10.85 -1.63 -6.35
CA GLY A 94 10.03 -2.60 -7.09
C GLY A 94 8.88 -1.92 -7.85
N LEU A 95 8.26 -0.90 -7.27
CA LEU A 95 7.23 -0.13 -7.96
C LEU A 95 7.78 0.63 -9.17
N ARG A 96 8.97 1.22 -9.06
CA ARG A 96 9.65 1.88 -10.19
C ARG A 96 9.97 0.91 -11.32
N GLU A 97 10.55 -0.24 -10.98
CA GLU A 97 10.85 -1.31 -11.95
C GLU A 97 9.57 -1.78 -12.64
N ALA A 98 8.50 -2.02 -11.88
CA ALA A 98 7.22 -2.42 -12.46
C ALA A 98 6.62 -1.37 -13.42
N LEU A 99 6.71 -0.07 -13.07
CA LEU A 99 6.25 0.99 -13.96
C LEU A 99 7.09 1.10 -15.23
N GLN A 100 8.40 0.90 -15.16
CA GLN A 100 9.29 0.95 -16.31
C GLN A 100 9.09 -0.24 -17.25
N ASP A 101 8.88 -1.44 -16.70
CA ASP A 101 8.87 -2.68 -17.48
C ASP A 101 7.47 -3.01 -18.01
N TYR A 102 6.40 -2.62 -17.32
CA TYR A 102 5.05 -3.12 -17.62
C TYR A 102 4.00 -2.04 -17.87
N TYR A 103 4.25 -0.77 -17.48
CA TYR A 103 3.20 0.24 -17.66
C TYR A 103 3.06 0.65 -19.12
N THR A 104 1.85 0.49 -19.67
CA THR A 104 1.57 0.66 -21.11
C THR A 104 1.61 2.12 -21.57
N GLN A 105 1.34 3.09 -20.68
CA GLN A 105 1.42 4.52 -21.01
C GLN A 105 2.84 5.04 -20.79
N VAL A 106 3.75 4.66 -21.67
CA VAL A 106 5.19 4.93 -21.57
C VAL A 106 5.50 6.42 -21.40
N ASP A 107 4.72 7.28 -22.04
CA ASP A 107 4.90 8.75 -21.97
C ASP A 107 4.69 9.31 -20.55
N ARG A 108 3.92 8.63 -19.71
CA ARG A 108 3.65 9.03 -18.32
C ARG A 108 4.68 8.49 -17.32
N VAL A 109 5.46 7.49 -17.69
CA VAL A 109 6.43 6.85 -16.78
C VAL A 109 7.43 7.83 -16.18
N PRO A 110 8.07 8.74 -16.92
CA PRO A 110 9.02 9.68 -16.34
C PRO A 110 8.41 10.58 -15.25
N ALA A 111 7.17 11.05 -15.46
CA ALA A 111 6.45 11.86 -14.48
C ALA A 111 6.09 11.07 -13.21
N LEU A 112 5.67 9.82 -13.36
CA LEU A 112 5.37 8.90 -12.26
C LEU A 112 6.62 8.61 -11.42
N LEU A 113 7.77 8.34 -12.08
CA LEU A 113 9.03 8.07 -11.39
C LEU A 113 9.51 9.30 -10.61
N HIS A 114 9.45 10.48 -11.21
CA HIS A 114 9.80 11.72 -10.54
C HIS A 114 8.89 12.00 -9.33
N HIS A 115 7.59 11.76 -9.48
CA HIS A 115 6.65 11.91 -8.37
C HIS A 115 6.96 10.95 -7.21
N LEU A 116 7.22 9.67 -7.49
CA LEU A 116 7.60 8.69 -6.47
C LEU A 116 8.88 9.07 -5.72
N GLU A 117 9.87 9.68 -6.39
CA GLU A 117 11.11 10.16 -5.77
C GLU A 117 10.88 11.37 -4.85
N SER A 118 9.91 12.22 -5.19
CA SER A 118 9.58 13.43 -4.43
C SER A 118 8.59 13.20 -3.28
N MET A 119 8.00 12.00 -3.18
CA MET A 119 7.00 11.71 -2.14
C MET A 119 7.59 11.71 -0.74
N ASP A 120 6.99 12.50 0.16
CA ASP A 120 7.30 12.42 1.59
C ASP A 120 6.56 11.24 2.24
N LEU A 121 7.29 10.17 2.48
CA LEU A 121 6.82 8.98 3.19
C LEU A 121 7.23 8.98 4.68
N SER A 122 7.78 10.07 5.19
CA SER A 122 8.25 10.17 6.59
C SER A 122 7.14 10.01 7.63
N SER A 123 5.90 10.35 7.27
CA SER A 123 4.73 10.25 8.13
C SER A 123 3.99 8.90 8.03
N VAL A 124 4.44 7.98 7.17
CA VAL A 124 3.82 6.65 7.02
C VAL A 124 4.04 5.82 8.28
N VAL A 125 2.94 5.30 8.84
CA VAL A 125 2.94 4.53 10.09
C VAL A 125 2.24 3.17 9.97
N SER A 126 1.58 2.89 8.83
CA SER A 126 0.94 1.60 8.55
C SER A 126 1.02 1.26 7.06
N GLU A 127 0.79 -0.02 6.73
CA GLU A 127 0.70 -0.46 5.32
C GLU A 127 -0.48 0.19 4.60
N GLU A 128 -1.61 0.37 5.28
CA GLU A 128 -2.80 1.02 4.73
C GLU A 128 -2.54 2.50 4.39
N ASP A 129 -1.82 3.21 5.28
CA ASP A 129 -1.41 4.59 5.05
C ASP A 129 -0.43 4.67 3.87
N LEU A 130 0.50 3.72 3.76
CA LEU A 130 1.40 3.62 2.61
C LEU A 130 0.64 3.42 1.31
N VAL A 131 -0.26 2.44 1.25
CA VAL A 131 -1.08 2.13 0.07
C VAL A 131 -1.93 3.33 -0.33
N THR A 132 -2.55 3.99 0.65
CA THR A 132 -3.37 5.19 0.41
C THR A 132 -2.54 6.31 -0.22
N LYS A 133 -1.36 6.59 0.33
CA LYS A 133 -0.46 7.64 -0.19
C LYS A 133 0.08 7.31 -1.58
N LEU A 134 0.53 6.06 -1.79
CA LEU A 134 1.01 5.63 -3.09
C LEU A 134 -0.08 5.74 -4.16
N ASN A 135 -1.29 5.25 -3.87
CA ASN A 135 -2.39 5.32 -4.82
C ASN A 135 -2.81 6.76 -5.13
N ALA A 136 -2.90 7.62 -4.12
CA ALA A 136 -3.20 9.03 -4.34
C ALA A 136 -2.15 9.70 -5.24
N GLY A 137 -0.86 9.44 -5.00
CA GLY A 137 0.22 9.98 -5.81
C GLY A 137 0.25 9.44 -7.24
N LEU A 138 0.09 8.13 -7.40
CA LEU A 138 0.07 7.50 -8.72
C LEU A 138 -1.12 8.00 -9.56
N GLN A 139 -2.31 8.07 -8.98
CA GLN A 139 -3.51 8.51 -9.70
C GLN A 139 -3.49 9.99 -10.05
N ALA A 140 -2.93 10.85 -9.19
CA ALA A 140 -2.77 12.28 -9.48
C ALA A 140 -1.92 12.55 -10.74
N VAL A 141 -0.96 11.65 -11.04
CA VAL A 141 -0.05 11.80 -12.20
C VAL A 141 -0.54 10.98 -13.40
N SER A 142 -1.00 9.74 -13.18
CA SER A 142 -1.40 8.85 -14.28
C SER A 142 -2.80 9.11 -14.80
N GLU A 143 -3.71 9.60 -13.95
CA GLU A 143 -5.15 9.68 -14.22
C GLU A 143 -5.75 8.31 -14.63
N ASP A 144 -5.04 7.20 -14.33
CA ASP A 144 -5.49 5.84 -14.64
C ASP A 144 -6.02 5.15 -13.37
N PRO A 145 -7.34 4.94 -13.26
CA PRO A 145 -7.96 4.33 -12.08
C PRO A 145 -7.58 2.84 -11.90
N ARG A 146 -6.97 2.22 -12.91
CA ARG A 146 -6.51 0.83 -12.87
C ARG A 146 -5.10 0.69 -12.30
N LEU A 147 -4.30 1.79 -12.28
CA LEU A 147 -2.98 1.80 -11.68
C LEU A 147 -3.12 1.91 -10.16
N VAL A 148 -3.16 0.77 -9.48
CA VAL A 148 -3.37 0.69 -8.03
C VAL A 148 -2.37 -0.25 -7.35
N VAL A 149 -1.90 0.17 -6.19
CA VAL A 149 -1.12 -0.65 -5.25
C VAL A 149 -2.07 -1.26 -4.23
N ARG A 150 -1.88 -2.53 -3.90
CA ARG A 150 -2.66 -3.24 -2.87
C ARG A 150 -1.73 -4.05 -1.98
N THR A 151 -2.13 -4.28 -0.74
CA THR A 151 -1.48 -5.26 0.14
C THR A 151 -1.93 -6.66 -0.23
N VAL A 152 -0.99 -7.62 -0.19
CA VAL A 152 -1.32 -9.03 -0.37
C VAL A 152 -1.98 -9.54 0.92
N THR A 153 -3.25 -9.88 0.86
CA THR A 153 -3.93 -10.53 1.99
C THR A 153 -3.45 -11.97 2.12
N SER A 154 -3.36 -12.48 3.34
CA SER A 154 -2.81 -13.82 3.68
C SER A 154 -3.48 -15.00 2.94
N LYS A 155 -4.59 -14.78 2.24
CA LYS A 155 -5.20 -15.75 1.32
C LYS A 155 -4.47 -15.88 -0.02
N GLU A 156 -3.71 -14.86 -0.43
CA GLU A 156 -2.99 -14.83 -1.71
C GLU A 156 -1.54 -15.31 -1.57
N THR A 157 -1.00 -15.41 -0.34
CA THR A 157 0.38 -15.86 -0.06
C THR A 157 0.59 -17.37 -0.24
N SER A 158 -0.45 -18.16 -0.45
CA SER A 158 -0.30 -19.59 -0.78
C SER A 158 0.05 -19.84 -2.25
N SER A 159 -0.03 -18.82 -3.10
CA SER A 159 0.49 -18.80 -4.46
C SER A 159 1.56 -17.72 -4.51
N GLY A 160 2.84 -18.10 -4.31
CA GLY A 160 3.97 -17.18 -4.51
C GLY A 160 3.90 -16.54 -5.90
N PRO A 161 4.52 -15.36 -6.13
CA PRO A 161 4.50 -14.69 -7.42
C PRO A 161 5.24 -15.57 -8.42
N LYS A 162 4.50 -16.45 -9.08
CA LYS A 162 4.91 -16.95 -10.38
C LYS A 162 4.77 -15.75 -11.30
N ALA A 163 5.86 -15.34 -11.93
CA ALA A 163 5.84 -14.39 -13.02
C ALA A 163 4.69 -14.79 -13.95
N GLY A 164 3.66 -13.91 -14.07
CA GLY A 164 2.42 -14.20 -14.77
C GLY A 164 1.34 -14.69 -13.80
N THR A 165 0.71 -13.76 -13.07
CA THR A 165 -0.50 -14.04 -12.29
C THR A 165 -1.62 -14.42 -13.27
N LYS A 166 -1.86 -15.71 -13.37
CA LYS A 166 -3.10 -16.20 -14.00
C LYS A 166 -4.24 -15.84 -13.07
N ASP A 167 -5.20 -15.09 -13.58
CA ASP A 167 -6.51 -14.87 -12.96
C ASP A 167 -7.12 -16.24 -12.61
N PRO A 168 -7.74 -16.47 -11.43
CA PRO A 168 -8.35 -17.75 -11.05
C PRO A 168 -9.47 -18.22 -11.99
N LEU A 169 -9.84 -17.42 -12.98
CA LEU A 169 -10.83 -17.74 -14.01
C LEU A 169 -10.23 -18.30 -15.31
N GLU A 170 -8.90 -18.39 -15.43
CA GLU A 170 -8.26 -18.94 -16.63
C GLU A 170 -7.28 -20.06 -16.27
N GLU A 171 -7.79 -21.25 -16.01
CA GLU A 171 -7.06 -22.45 -16.45
C GLU A 171 -7.01 -22.37 -17.97
N THR A 172 -5.93 -21.81 -18.52
CA THR A 172 -5.66 -21.94 -19.96
C THR A 172 -5.55 -23.42 -20.22
N PRO A 173 -6.47 -24.04 -20.96
CA PRO A 173 -6.41 -25.45 -21.21
C PRO A 173 -5.07 -25.75 -21.90
N ALA A 174 -4.30 -26.70 -21.34
CA ALA A 174 -3.07 -27.13 -21.99
C ALA A 174 -3.45 -27.54 -23.42
N VAL A 175 -2.75 -26.95 -24.42
CA VAL A 175 -3.05 -27.25 -25.83
C VAL A 175 -2.84 -28.75 -26.06
N PRO A 176 -3.86 -29.51 -26.41
CA PRO A 176 -3.73 -30.93 -26.66
C PRO A 176 -2.74 -31.15 -27.81
N ARG A 177 -2.02 -32.26 -27.77
CA ARG A 177 -1.11 -32.64 -28.87
C ARG A 177 -1.84 -33.30 -30.05
N ASP A 178 -3.05 -33.77 -29.82
CA ASP A 178 -3.90 -34.41 -30.81
C ASP A 178 -4.71 -33.41 -31.63
N GLU A 179 -4.72 -33.54 -32.94
CA GLU A 179 -5.41 -32.64 -33.88
C GLU A 179 -6.93 -32.53 -33.61
N ASN A 180 -7.56 -33.66 -33.31
CA ASN A 180 -9.01 -33.65 -33.07
C ASN A 180 -9.35 -32.90 -31.77
N ALA A 181 -8.52 -33.05 -30.74
CA ALA A 181 -8.65 -32.33 -29.52
C ALA A 181 -8.35 -30.82 -29.66
N GLN A 182 -7.42 -30.44 -30.57
CA GLN A 182 -7.16 -29.05 -30.92
C GLN A 182 -8.37 -28.40 -31.64
N ARG A 183 -8.97 -29.13 -32.57
CA ARG A 183 -10.20 -28.68 -33.27
C ARG A 183 -11.36 -28.51 -32.28
N ALA A 184 -11.58 -29.51 -31.41
CA ALA A 184 -12.64 -29.42 -30.38
C ALA A 184 -12.40 -28.25 -29.41
N LEU A 185 -11.13 -27.91 -29.13
CA LEU A 185 -10.80 -26.73 -28.30
C LEU A 185 -11.17 -25.43 -29.03
N VAL A 186 -10.87 -25.32 -30.35
CA VAL A 186 -11.27 -24.15 -31.15
C VAL A 186 -12.79 -24.00 -31.15
N ASP A 187 -13.51 -25.10 -31.41
CA ASP A 187 -14.99 -25.11 -31.43
C ASP A 187 -15.60 -24.76 -30.05
N SER A 188 -14.89 -25.05 -28.96
CA SER A 188 -15.35 -24.71 -27.61
C SER A 188 -15.16 -23.23 -27.26
N VAL A 189 -14.22 -22.56 -27.94
CA VAL A 189 -13.90 -21.15 -27.69
C VAL A 189 -14.60 -20.21 -28.67
N PHE A 190 -14.72 -20.65 -29.95
CA PHE A 190 -15.26 -19.84 -31.02
C PHE A 190 -16.56 -20.43 -31.56
N GLN A 191 -17.57 -19.62 -31.70
CA GLN A 191 -18.80 -19.95 -32.43
C GLN A 191 -18.87 -19.10 -33.67
N VAL A 192 -18.96 -19.78 -34.82
CA VAL A 192 -19.01 -19.14 -36.15
C VAL A 192 -20.32 -19.48 -36.83
N SER A 193 -20.97 -18.49 -37.38
CA SER A 193 -22.14 -18.69 -38.24
C SER A 193 -22.23 -17.59 -39.28
N VAL A 194 -22.84 -17.93 -40.44
CA VAL A 194 -23.20 -16.93 -41.45
C VAL A 194 -24.67 -16.68 -41.32
N LEU A 195 -25.05 -15.44 -41.03
CA LEU A 195 -26.41 -15.01 -40.91
C LEU A 195 -27.00 -14.62 -42.28
N PRO A 196 -28.33 -14.54 -42.41
CA PRO A 196 -28.96 -14.07 -43.65
C PRO A 196 -28.42 -12.71 -44.12
N GLY A 197 -28.15 -12.58 -45.40
CA GLY A 197 -27.53 -11.38 -45.99
C GLY A 197 -25.99 -11.42 -46.01
N SER A 198 -25.39 -12.58 -45.91
CA SER A 198 -23.94 -12.79 -45.94
C SER A 198 -23.20 -12.05 -44.82
N VAL A 199 -23.81 -11.97 -43.62
CA VAL A 199 -23.22 -11.36 -42.44
C VAL A 199 -22.51 -12.46 -41.63
N GLY A 200 -21.18 -12.37 -41.52
CA GLY A 200 -20.40 -13.24 -40.66
C GLY A 200 -20.65 -12.92 -39.18
N TYR A 201 -20.99 -13.94 -38.40
CA TYR A 201 -21.13 -13.83 -36.95
C TYR A 201 -20.05 -14.66 -36.28
N LEU A 202 -19.23 -13.99 -35.44
CA LEU A 202 -18.19 -14.62 -34.62
C LEU A 202 -18.47 -14.30 -33.15
N ARG A 203 -18.59 -15.32 -32.32
CA ARG A 203 -18.65 -15.21 -30.86
C ARG A 203 -17.48 -15.96 -30.26
N PHE A 204 -16.86 -15.37 -29.24
CA PHE A 204 -15.89 -16.03 -28.39
C PHE A 204 -16.21 -15.74 -26.93
N ASP A 205 -16.19 -16.79 -26.12
CA ASP A 205 -16.67 -16.71 -24.73
C ASP A 205 -15.53 -16.48 -23.73
N ARG A 206 -14.26 -16.62 -24.19
CA ARG A 206 -13.06 -16.37 -23.36
C ARG A 206 -11.88 -15.92 -24.21
N PHE A 207 -10.99 -15.16 -23.56
CA PHE A 207 -9.69 -14.87 -24.15
C PHE A 207 -8.72 -16.01 -23.85
N VAL A 208 -7.93 -16.43 -24.82
CA VAL A 208 -6.88 -17.42 -24.70
C VAL A 208 -5.51 -16.76 -24.85
N ASP A 209 -4.52 -17.32 -24.15
CA ASP A 209 -3.15 -16.82 -24.20
C ASP A 209 -2.59 -16.79 -25.63
N ALA A 210 -1.73 -15.82 -25.94
CA ALA A 210 -1.14 -15.65 -27.26
C ALA A 210 -0.33 -16.87 -27.73
N SER A 211 0.27 -17.63 -26.82
CA SER A 211 0.99 -18.87 -27.12
C SER A 211 0.04 -19.96 -27.60
N VAL A 212 -1.12 -20.08 -26.95
CA VAL A 212 -2.19 -21.00 -27.33
C VAL A 212 -2.78 -20.62 -28.67
N LEU A 213 -3.06 -19.31 -28.89
CA LEU A 213 -3.54 -18.82 -30.19
C LEU A 213 -2.58 -19.12 -31.33
N ARG A 214 -1.27 -18.94 -31.13
CA ARG A 214 -0.25 -19.29 -32.15
C ARG A 214 -0.27 -20.77 -32.52
N THR A 215 -0.42 -21.65 -31.54
CA THR A 215 -0.46 -23.09 -31.75
C THR A 215 -1.74 -23.52 -32.46
N LEU A 216 -2.87 -22.87 -32.14
CA LEU A 216 -4.18 -23.13 -32.73
C LEU A 216 -4.44 -22.36 -34.03
N ALA A 217 -3.55 -21.45 -34.44
CA ALA A 217 -3.73 -20.57 -35.61
C ALA A 217 -4.14 -21.30 -36.89
N PRO A 218 -3.56 -22.46 -37.28
CA PRO A 218 -3.99 -23.18 -38.49
C PRO A 218 -5.45 -23.64 -38.41
N TYR A 219 -5.91 -24.05 -37.24
CA TYR A 219 -7.29 -24.51 -37.03
C TYR A 219 -8.27 -23.34 -36.94
N ILE A 220 -7.87 -22.25 -36.29
CA ILE A 220 -8.67 -20.99 -36.22
C ILE A 220 -8.88 -20.45 -37.65
N LEU A 221 -7.82 -20.42 -38.47
CA LEU A 221 -7.94 -19.97 -39.86
C LEU A 221 -9.00 -20.78 -40.61
N LYS A 222 -8.90 -22.09 -40.51
CA LYS A 222 -9.76 -23.02 -41.25
C LYS A 222 -11.20 -23.10 -40.71
N GLN A 223 -11.40 -23.07 -39.39
CA GLN A 223 -12.71 -23.28 -38.79
C GLN A 223 -13.46 -21.98 -38.51
N VAL A 224 -12.74 -20.85 -38.34
CA VAL A 224 -13.30 -19.57 -37.96
C VAL A 224 -13.33 -18.58 -39.11
N TRP A 225 -12.17 -18.40 -39.83
CA TRP A 225 -12.07 -17.35 -40.82
C TRP A 225 -12.50 -17.78 -42.23
N GLU A 226 -12.23 -19.02 -42.67
CA GLU A 226 -12.66 -19.50 -44.00
C GLU A 226 -14.18 -19.57 -44.15
N PRO A 227 -14.99 -19.89 -43.10
CA PRO A 227 -16.47 -19.88 -43.22
C PRO A 227 -17.10 -18.50 -43.20
N LEU A 228 -16.41 -17.44 -42.70
CA LEU A 228 -16.89 -16.08 -42.63
C LEU A 228 -16.66 -15.31 -43.91
#